data_0ab7be8bbbccb41ffadf7b540def32e8
#
_entry.id   0ab7be8bbbccb41ffadf7b540def32e8
#
_cell.length_a   1.000
_cell.length_b   1.000
_cell.length_c   1.000
_cell.angle_alpha   90.00
_cell.angle_beta   90.00
_cell.angle_gamma   90.00
#
_symmetry.space_group_name_H-M   'P 1'
#
loop_
_entity.id
_entity.type
_entity.pdbx_description
1 polymer ?
#
loop_
_entity_poly.entity_id
_entity_poly.type
_entity_poly.pdbx_seq_one_letter_code
_entity_poly.pdbx_strand_id
1 'polypeptide(L)'
;MSEYDPKNKSAAYHCGAAMAVHAAIQNVAMKNVNATIVQRYYSSASQMPALVLGQISRLSAYHLEKIENEWLRKQYEEELNRAYCAIGNEIPATLTLEQQAYFALGYRQMCTKLQKDKNERIEKIKNNVKDQNM
;
A
#
# COMPACT_ATOMS: atom_id res chain seq x y z
N MET A 1 18.84 -3.52 -0.79
CA MET A 1 17.83 -2.84 -0.02
C MET A 1 16.46 -3.22 -0.43
N SER A 2 15.69 -3.70 0.48
CA SER A 2 14.40 -4.32 0.20
C SER A 2 13.21 -3.54 0.74
N GLU A 3 13.43 -2.44 1.42
CA GLU A 3 12.40 -1.69 2.11
C GLU A 3 12.09 -0.36 1.42
N TYR A 4 10.84 0.10 1.57
CA TYR A 4 10.38 1.35 0.99
C TYR A 4 11.22 2.55 1.45
N ASP A 5 11.61 3.40 0.50
CA ASP A 5 12.38 4.62 0.76
C ASP A 5 11.49 5.86 0.54
N PRO A 6 11.03 6.51 1.64
CA PRO A 6 10.18 7.70 1.50
C PRO A 6 10.88 8.89 0.86
N LYS A 7 12.21 8.88 0.79
CA LYS A 7 13.00 9.96 0.20
C LYS A 7 13.32 9.75 -1.28
N ASN A 8 12.87 8.64 -1.87
CA ASN A 8 13.07 8.39 -3.30
C ASN A 8 12.42 9.54 -4.10
N LYS A 9 13.10 10.02 -5.11
CA LYS A 9 12.66 11.19 -5.88
C LYS A 9 11.74 10.86 -7.04
N SER A 10 11.53 9.58 -7.33
CA SER A 10 10.68 9.16 -8.44
C SER A 10 9.21 9.14 -8.05
N ALA A 11 8.39 9.95 -8.73
CA ALA A 11 6.93 9.91 -8.55
C ALA A 11 6.39 8.52 -8.88
N ALA A 12 6.92 7.87 -9.92
CA ALA A 12 6.51 6.52 -10.30
C ALA A 12 6.75 5.51 -9.19
N TYR A 13 7.89 5.62 -8.51
CA TYR A 13 8.22 4.78 -7.34
C TYR A 13 7.14 4.89 -6.27
N HIS A 14 6.74 6.11 -5.93
CA HIS A 14 5.72 6.33 -4.90
C HIS A 14 4.32 5.94 -5.36
N CYS A 15 4.04 6.00 -6.66
CA CYS A 15 2.79 5.46 -7.21
C CYS A 15 2.71 3.95 -6.97
N GLY A 16 3.81 3.23 -7.19
CA GLY A 16 3.89 1.81 -6.90
C GLY A 16 3.71 1.52 -5.43
N ALA A 17 4.32 2.34 -4.57
CA ALA A 17 4.17 2.22 -3.12
C ALA A 17 2.71 2.41 -2.70
N ALA A 18 2.02 3.42 -3.25
CA ALA A 18 0.60 3.64 -2.97
C ALA A 18 -0.24 2.44 -3.39
N MET A 19 0.06 1.84 -4.54
CA MET A 19 -0.61 0.62 -5.02
C MET A 19 -0.48 -0.51 -3.99
N ALA A 20 0.71 -0.69 -3.42
CA ALA A 20 0.95 -1.72 -2.41
C ALA A 20 0.12 -1.50 -1.15
N VAL A 21 -0.02 -0.24 -0.71
CA VAL A 21 -0.84 0.07 0.47
C VAL A 21 -2.32 -0.23 0.19
N HIS A 22 -2.83 0.14 -0.98
CA HIS A 22 -4.20 -0.20 -1.37
C HIS A 22 -4.43 -1.71 -1.35
N ALA A 23 -3.48 -2.49 -1.86
CA ALA A 23 -3.58 -3.95 -1.85
C ALA A 23 -3.60 -4.51 -0.43
N ALA A 24 -2.77 -3.96 0.45
CA ALA A 24 -2.75 -4.37 1.86
C ALA A 24 -4.07 -4.06 2.57
N ILE A 25 -4.65 -2.90 2.29
CA ILE A 25 -5.96 -2.51 2.85
C ILE A 25 -7.02 -3.53 2.44
N GLN A 26 -7.06 -3.91 1.18
CA GLN A 26 -8.02 -4.91 0.70
C GLN A 26 -7.82 -6.25 1.41
N ASN A 27 -6.57 -6.69 1.55
CA ASN A 27 -6.27 -7.97 2.20
C ASN A 27 -6.75 -8.01 3.65
N VAL A 28 -6.67 -6.90 4.37
CA VAL A 28 -7.15 -6.82 5.75
C VAL A 28 -8.66 -6.73 5.82
N ALA A 29 -9.27 -5.93 4.95
CA ALA A 29 -10.69 -5.63 4.98
C ALA A 29 -11.57 -6.75 4.42
N MET A 30 -11.09 -7.45 3.41
CA MET A 30 -11.91 -8.39 2.63
C MET A 30 -11.27 -9.78 2.63
N LYS A 31 -12.08 -10.79 2.94
CA LYS A 31 -11.69 -12.19 2.82
C LYS A 31 -12.41 -12.76 1.59
N ASN A 32 -11.78 -13.72 0.93
CA ASN A 32 -12.40 -14.47 -0.19
C ASN A 32 -12.76 -13.58 -1.39
N VAL A 33 -11.84 -12.74 -1.82
CA VAL A 33 -12.02 -11.91 -3.00
C VAL A 33 -11.69 -12.71 -4.26
N ASN A 34 -12.58 -12.71 -5.26
CA ASN A 34 -12.38 -13.43 -6.52
C ASN A 34 -11.19 -12.90 -7.31
N ALA A 35 -11.02 -11.59 -7.34
CA ALA A 35 -9.87 -10.97 -7.97
C ALA A 35 -9.44 -9.78 -7.12
N THR A 36 -8.14 -9.75 -6.75
CA THR A 36 -7.60 -8.67 -5.92
C THR A 36 -7.39 -7.40 -6.74
N ILE A 37 -7.20 -6.27 -6.04
CA ILE A 37 -6.83 -5.01 -6.67
C ILE A 37 -5.58 -5.19 -7.54
N VAL A 38 -4.59 -5.94 -7.05
CA VAL A 38 -3.36 -6.19 -7.80
C VAL A 38 -3.65 -6.94 -9.10
N GLN A 39 -4.46 -7.99 -9.04
CA GLN A 39 -4.79 -8.78 -10.22
C GLN A 39 -5.55 -7.97 -11.27
N ARG A 40 -6.43 -7.07 -10.83
CA ARG A 40 -7.26 -6.28 -11.74
C ARG A 40 -6.57 -5.04 -12.29
N TYR A 41 -5.79 -4.36 -11.46
CA TYR A 41 -5.40 -2.98 -11.73
C TYR A 41 -3.90 -2.74 -11.81
N TYR A 42 -3.05 -3.69 -11.41
CA TYR A 42 -1.60 -3.45 -11.34
C TYR A 42 -1.05 -2.98 -12.69
N SER A 43 -1.33 -3.70 -13.75
CA SER A 43 -0.80 -3.38 -15.07
C SER A 43 -1.24 -2.01 -15.55
N SER A 44 -2.54 -1.71 -15.44
CA SER A 44 -3.06 -0.40 -15.88
C SER A 44 -2.59 0.73 -14.97
N ALA A 45 -2.44 0.49 -13.66
CA ALA A 45 -1.91 1.48 -12.72
C ALA A 45 -0.45 1.83 -13.04
N SER A 46 0.35 0.85 -13.47
CA SER A 46 1.74 1.08 -13.83
C SER A 46 1.89 1.89 -15.13
N GLN A 47 0.84 1.92 -15.95
CA GLN A 47 0.84 2.65 -17.22
C GLN A 47 0.15 4.01 -17.10
N MET A 48 -0.97 4.08 -16.38
CA MET A 48 -1.80 5.28 -16.23
C MET A 48 -2.17 5.50 -14.76
N PRO A 49 -1.19 5.87 -13.93
CA PRO A 49 -1.42 5.90 -12.47
C PRO A 49 -2.47 6.91 -12.03
N ALA A 50 -2.55 8.10 -12.65
CA ALA A 50 -3.50 9.11 -12.21
C ALA A 50 -4.94 8.60 -12.28
N LEU A 51 -5.32 8.01 -13.41
CA LEU A 51 -6.67 7.48 -13.62
C LEU A 51 -6.94 6.28 -12.72
N VAL A 52 -6.04 5.31 -12.72
CA VAL A 52 -6.27 4.01 -12.08
C VAL A 52 -6.17 4.11 -10.56
N LEU A 53 -5.18 4.85 -10.04
CA LEU A 53 -5.09 5.06 -8.58
C LEU A 53 -6.30 5.83 -8.06
N GLY A 54 -6.86 6.75 -8.86
CA GLY A 54 -8.10 7.42 -8.51
C GLY A 54 -9.27 6.45 -8.35
N GLN A 55 -9.40 5.49 -9.26
CA GLN A 55 -10.43 4.45 -9.18
C GLN A 55 -10.20 3.55 -7.95
N ILE A 56 -8.97 3.13 -7.73
CA ILE A 56 -8.61 2.28 -6.59
C ILE A 56 -8.86 3.00 -5.27
N SER A 57 -8.60 4.30 -5.19
CA SER A 57 -8.83 5.08 -3.97
C SER A 57 -10.29 5.05 -3.53
N ARG A 58 -11.22 5.02 -4.47
CA ARG A 58 -12.65 4.88 -4.14
C ARG A 58 -12.96 3.53 -3.52
N LEU A 59 -12.36 2.47 -4.07
CA LEU A 59 -12.50 1.13 -3.50
C LEU A 59 -11.87 1.05 -2.11
N SER A 60 -10.71 1.66 -1.92
CA SER A 60 -10.02 1.65 -0.63
C SER A 60 -10.80 2.38 0.45
N ALA A 61 -11.49 3.47 0.11
CA ALA A 61 -12.35 4.15 1.07
C ALA A 61 -13.41 3.20 1.63
N TYR A 62 -14.01 2.39 0.76
CA TYR A 62 -14.98 1.37 1.15
C TYR A 62 -14.32 0.28 2.01
N HIS A 63 -13.13 -0.19 1.60
CA HIS A 63 -12.42 -1.24 2.33
C HIS A 63 -11.98 -0.75 3.71
N LEU A 64 -11.52 0.50 3.82
CA LEU A 64 -11.09 1.07 5.11
C LEU A 64 -12.24 1.06 6.12
N GLU A 65 -13.46 1.36 5.68
CA GLU A 65 -14.63 1.32 6.56
C GLU A 65 -14.90 -0.08 7.13
N LYS A 66 -14.44 -1.12 6.44
CA LYS A 66 -14.61 -2.51 6.88
C LYS A 66 -13.55 -2.97 7.88
N ILE A 67 -12.50 -2.21 8.09
CA ILE A 67 -11.48 -2.53 9.07
C ILE A 67 -11.99 -2.12 10.45
N GLU A 68 -12.33 -3.10 11.29
CA GLU A 68 -12.89 -2.86 12.61
C GLU A 68 -11.90 -2.25 13.58
N ASN A 69 -10.64 -2.65 13.51
CA ASN A 69 -9.60 -2.11 14.39
C ASN A 69 -9.25 -0.68 13.95
N GLU A 70 -9.71 0.30 14.74
CA GLU A 70 -9.54 1.72 14.44
C GLU A 70 -8.08 2.14 14.38
N TRP A 71 -7.24 1.61 15.27
CA TRP A 71 -5.81 1.91 15.26
C TRP A 71 -5.17 1.45 13.95
N LEU A 72 -5.48 0.23 13.53
CA LEU A 72 -4.94 -0.35 12.30
C LEU A 72 -5.41 0.42 11.07
N ARG A 73 -6.70 0.80 11.04
CA ARG A 73 -7.24 1.61 9.95
C ARG A 73 -6.49 2.93 9.81
N LYS A 74 -6.22 3.60 10.93
CA LYS A 74 -5.45 4.85 10.93
C LYS A 74 -4.03 4.65 10.43
N GLN A 75 -3.39 3.54 10.78
CA GLN A 75 -2.04 3.24 10.29
C GLN A 75 -2.01 3.15 8.76
N TYR A 76 -2.98 2.46 8.17
CA TYR A 76 -3.06 2.37 6.71
C TYR A 76 -3.39 3.70 6.06
N GLU A 77 -4.28 4.48 6.64
CA GLU A 77 -4.59 5.83 6.15
C GLU A 77 -3.33 6.72 6.14
N GLU A 78 -2.53 6.66 7.18
CA GLU A 78 -1.27 7.42 7.27
C GLU A 78 -0.25 6.95 6.23
N GLU A 79 -0.15 5.64 6.01
CA GLU A 79 0.74 5.12 4.97
C GLU A 79 0.34 5.60 3.58
N LEU A 80 -0.98 5.58 3.28
CA LEU A 80 -1.48 6.13 2.02
C LEU A 80 -1.14 7.61 1.88
N ASN A 81 -1.39 8.39 2.92
CA ASN A 81 -1.12 9.82 2.89
C ASN A 81 0.36 10.10 2.65
N ARG A 82 1.25 9.36 3.30
CA ARG A 82 2.69 9.52 3.10
C ARG A 82 3.09 9.21 1.67
N ALA A 83 2.58 8.13 1.10
CA ALA A 83 2.89 7.75 -0.28
C ALA A 83 2.39 8.79 -1.27
N TYR A 84 1.13 9.23 -1.13
CA TYR A 84 0.56 10.24 -2.02
C TYR A 84 1.24 11.59 -1.88
N CYS A 85 1.59 12.00 -0.66
CA CYS A 85 2.35 13.23 -0.46
C CYS A 85 3.74 13.16 -1.13
N ALA A 86 4.37 11.99 -1.10
CA ALA A 86 5.68 11.79 -1.72
C ALA A 86 5.62 11.84 -3.25
N ILE A 87 4.48 11.52 -3.86
CA ILE A 87 4.29 11.65 -5.31
C ILE A 87 4.42 13.12 -5.75
N GLY A 88 3.91 14.04 -4.94
CA GLY A 88 3.95 15.46 -5.24
C GLY A 88 2.58 16.01 -5.59
N ASN A 89 2.57 17.17 -6.26
CA ASN A 89 1.33 17.90 -6.53
C ASN A 89 0.41 17.19 -7.53
N GLU A 90 0.98 16.44 -8.46
CA GLU A 90 0.20 15.75 -9.48
C GLU A 90 0.67 14.32 -9.63
N ILE A 91 -0.29 13.40 -9.73
CA ILE A 91 0.00 12.01 -10.10
C ILE A 91 0.23 11.99 -11.61
N PRO A 92 1.33 11.39 -12.09
CA PRO A 92 1.56 11.32 -13.54
C PRO A 92 0.41 10.65 -14.29
N ALA A 93 0.03 11.21 -15.43
CA ALA A 93 -1.02 10.65 -16.28
C ALA A 93 -0.59 9.31 -16.90
N THR A 94 0.65 9.26 -17.36
CA THR A 94 1.23 8.06 -17.99
C THR A 94 2.66 7.86 -17.50
N LEU A 95 3.12 6.61 -17.53
CA LEU A 95 4.50 6.26 -17.18
C LEU A 95 5.19 5.62 -18.39
N THR A 96 6.45 6.00 -18.61
CA THR A 96 7.31 5.34 -19.60
C THR A 96 7.70 3.94 -19.09
N LEU A 97 8.30 3.12 -19.96
CA LEU A 97 8.80 1.80 -19.57
C LEU A 97 9.81 1.90 -18.41
N GLU A 98 10.69 2.88 -18.47
CA GLU A 98 11.66 3.11 -17.39
C GLU A 98 10.95 3.46 -16.09
N GLN A 99 9.97 4.34 -16.14
CA GLN A 99 9.18 4.73 -14.95
C GLN A 99 8.35 3.56 -14.43
N GLN A 100 7.88 2.67 -15.29
CA GLN A 100 7.17 1.47 -14.86
C GLN A 100 8.07 0.54 -14.05
N ALA A 101 9.37 0.51 -14.35
CA ALA A 101 10.34 -0.23 -13.52
C ALA A 101 10.45 0.38 -12.12
N TYR A 102 10.45 1.70 -12.01
CA TYR A 102 10.41 2.37 -10.70
C TYR A 102 9.11 2.10 -9.97
N PHE A 103 7.98 2.07 -10.66
CA PHE A 103 6.69 1.68 -10.07
C PHE A 103 6.78 0.29 -9.47
N ALA A 104 7.30 -0.68 -10.21
CA ALA A 104 7.46 -2.05 -9.73
C ALA A 104 8.35 -2.13 -8.51
N LEU A 105 9.45 -1.37 -8.49
CA LEU A 105 10.35 -1.32 -7.35
C LEU A 105 9.66 -0.76 -6.11
N GLY A 106 8.95 0.36 -6.26
CA GLY A 106 8.22 0.99 -5.17
C GLY A 106 7.14 0.06 -4.60
N TYR A 107 6.42 -0.60 -5.48
CA TYR A 107 5.43 -1.59 -5.07
C TYR A 107 6.06 -2.69 -4.21
N ARG A 108 7.14 -3.30 -4.70
CA ARG A 108 7.78 -4.40 -4.00
C ARG A 108 8.35 -3.97 -2.66
N GLN A 109 9.03 -2.83 -2.62
CA GLN A 109 9.66 -2.35 -1.39
C GLN A 109 8.62 -1.95 -0.34
N MET A 110 7.50 -1.38 -0.76
CA MET A 110 6.41 -1.08 0.16
C MET A 110 5.75 -2.38 0.68
N CYS A 111 5.57 -3.37 -0.17
CA CYS A 111 5.07 -4.68 0.28
C CYS A 111 5.96 -5.27 1.38
N THR A 112 7.28 -5.17 1.20
CA THR A 112 8.25 -5.65 2.19
C THR A 112 8.10 -4.90 3.51
N LYS A 113 8.00 -3.57 3.45
CA LYS A 113 7.80 -2.74 4.65
C LYS A 113 6.51 -3.12 5.38
N LEU A 114 5.40 -3.23 4.66
CA LEU A 114 4.11 -3.54 5.27
C LEU A 114 4.09 -4.92 5.89
N GLN A 115 4.75 -5.89 5.26
CA GLN A 115 4.87 -7.25 5.82
C GLN A 115 5.71 -7.25 7.09
N LYS A 116 6.81 -6.51 7.10
CA LYS A 116 7.66 -6.35 8.28
C LYS A 116 6.88 -5.72 9.43
N ASP A 117 6.14 -4.63 9.16
CA ASP A 117 5.31 -3.96 10.16
C ASP A 117 4.27 -4.92 10.75
N LYS A 118 3.63 -5.71 9.89
CA LYS A 118 2.66 -6.72 10.31
C LYS A 118 3.29 -7.77 11.22
N ASN A 119 4.46 -8.27 10.85
CA ASN A 119 5.18 -9.26 11.64
C ASN A 119 5.56 -8.72 13.02
N GLU A 120 6.01 -7.46 13.09
CA GLU A 120 6.33 -6.80 14.35
C GLU A 120 5.11 -6.65 15.25
N ARG A 121 3.94 -6.31 14.68
CA ARG A 121 2.69 -6.23 15.43
C ARG A 121 2.30 -7.57 16.02
N ILE A 122 2.40 -8.64 15.23
CA ILE A 122 2.09 -10.00 15.67
C ILE A 122 3.02 -10.39 16.80
N GLU A 123 4.31 -10.10 16.70
CA GLU A 123 5.31 -10.43 17.71
C GLU A 123 5.02 -9.71 19.03
N LYS A 124 4.65 -8.43 18.97
CA LYS A 124 4.26 -7.66 20.17
C LYS A 124 3.05 -8.26 20.85
N ILE A 125 2.04 -8.69 20.10
CA ILE A 125 0.85 -9.33 20.65
C ILE A 125 1.21 -10.63 21.35
N LYS A 126 2.05 -11.47 20.74
CA LYS A 126 2.52 -12.72 21.33
C LYS A 126 3.27 -12.49 22.64
N ASN A 127 4.15 -11.50 22.67
CA ASN A 127 4.92 -11.17 23.85
C ASN A 127 4.03 -10.67 24.99
N ASN A 128 3.02 -9.84 24.69
CA ASN A 128 2.07 -9.36 25.68
C ASN A 128 1.25 -10.50 26.26
N VAL A 129 0.83 -11.46 25.44
CA VAL A 129 0.08 -12.64 25.92
C VAL A 129 0.95 -13.49 26.85
N LYS A 130 2.23 -13.70 26.50
CA LYS A 130 3.17 -14.43 27.36
C LYS A 130 3.34 -13.75 28.72
N ASP A 131 3.49 -12.44 28.73
CA ASP A 131 3.67 -11.67 29.97
C ASP A 131 2.43 -11.76 30.86
N GLN A 132 1.23 -11.78 30.27
CA GLN A 132 -0.02 -11.91 31.03
C GLN A 132 -0.20 -13.31 31.62
N ASN A 133 0.37 -14.33 30.98
CA ASN A 133 0.25 -15.72 31.46
C ASN A 133 1.31 -16.12 32.46
N MET A 134 2.23 -15.22 32.79
CA MET A 134 3.21 -15.45 33.83
C MET A 134 2.80 -14.82 35.15
#